data_d1f90b1cd01bd24261f4b2b2623de417
#
_entry.id   d1f90b1cd01bd24261f4b2b2623de417
#
_cell.length_a   1.000
_cell.length_b   1.000
_cell.length_c   1.000
_cell.angle_alpha   90.00
_cell.angle_beta   90.00
_cell.angle_gamma   90.00
#
_symmetry.space_group_name_H-M   'P 1'
#
loop_
_entity.id
_entity.type
_entity.pdbx_description
1 polymer ?
#
loop_
_entity_poly.entity_id
_entity_poly.type
_entity_poly.pdbx_seq_one_letter_code
_entity_poly.pdbx_strand_id
1 'polypeptide(L)'
;MTKPLKTLDETLAEEMRNSEFRDGYLQAKTELEEFVKIRELRAQIGLSQASTAMRMGTSQSAVARLERELSNGHWPSVDTLRRYVAALGKKLEIRVV
;
A
#
# COMPACT_ATOMS: atom_id res chain seq x y z
N MET A 1 33.91 24.32 -14.50
CA MET A 1 33.53 23.04 -15.07
C MET A 1 32.41 22.40 -14.24
N THR A 2 31.24 22.29 -14.81
CA THR A 2 30.10 21.74 -14.12
C THR A 2 30.12 20.21 -14.19
N LYS A 3 29.93 19.55 -13.06
CA LYS A 3 29.75 18.10 -13.05
C LYS A 3 28.47 17.74 -13.78
N PRO A 4 28.47 16.70 -14.60
CA PRO A 4 27.23 16.22 -15.19
C PRO A 4 26.26 15.82 -14.08
N LEU A 5 24.98 16.02 -14.31
CA LEU A 5 23.93 15.56 -13.41
C LEU A 5 23.98 14.05 -13.31
N LYS A 6 23.89 13.54 -12.09
CA LYS A 6 23.81 12.11 -11.86
C LYS A 6 22.47 11.55 -12.34
N THR A 7 22.47 10.35 -12.84
CA THR A 7 21.24 9.63 -13.12
C THR A 7 20.55 9.27 -11.80
N LEU A 8 19.26 8.98 -11.87
CA LEU A 8 18.51 8.52 -10.72
C LEU A 8 19.13 7.26 -10.11
N ASP A 9 19.59 6.32 -10.97
CA ASP A 9 20.22 5.08 -10.52
C ASP A 9 21.53 5.34 -9.78
N GLU A 10 22.34 6.27 -10.29
CA GLU A 10 23.61 6.66 -9.65
C GLU A 10 23.35 7.30 -8.28
N THR A 11 22.38 8.19 -8.20
CA THR A 11 22.00 8.85 -6.95
C THR A 11 21.49 7.83 -5.94
N LEU A 12 20.63 6.90 -6.38
CA LEU A 12 20.12 5.84 -5.53
C LEU A 12 21.24 4.94 -5.04
N ALA A 13 22.17 4.56 -5.92
CA ALA A 13 23.31 3.72 -5.56
C ALA A 13 24.21 4.38 -4.50
N GLU A 14 24.41 5.70 -4.58
CA GLU A 14 25.15 6.44 -3.56
C GLU A 14 24.43 6.45 -2.22
N GLU A 15 23.13 6.75 -2.24
CA GLU A 15 22.31 6.83 -1.03
C GLU A 15 22.19 5.44 -0.37
N MET A 16 22.13 4.38 -1.15
CA MET A 16 22.07 3.01 -0.62
C MET A 16 23.33 2.58 0.13
N ARG A 17 24.44 3.32 0.01
CA ARG A 17 25.63 3.09 0.83
C ARG A 17 25.45 3.60 2.26
N ASN A 18 24.54 4.55 2.47
CA ASN A 18 24.17 5.02 3.78
C ASN A 18 23.20 4.00 4.40
N SER A 19 23.56 3.44 5.56
CA SER A 19 22.75 2.39 6.19
C SER A 19 21.37 2.88 6.62
N GLU A 20 21.27 4.11 7.12
CA GLU A 20 19.99 4.68 7.55
C GLU A 20 19.05 4.88 6.36
N PHE A 21 19.55 5.41 5.25
CA PHE A 21 18.77 5.58 4.03
C PHE A 21 18.35 4.21 3.48
N ARG A 22 19.26 3.25 3.43
CA ARG A 22 18.98 1.90 2.93
C ARG A 22 17.88 1.23 3.73
N ASP A 23 17.95 1.30 5.05
CA ASP A 23 16.95 0.69 5.93
C ASP A 23 15.58 1.35 5.73
N GLY A 24 15.52 2.68 5.63
CA GLY A 24 14.30 3.42 5.35
C GLY A 24 13.73 3.10 3.97
N TYR A 25 14.58 2.98 2.96
CA TYR A 25 14.17 2.62 1.60
C TYR A 25 13.56 1.22 1.56
N LEU A 26 14.22 0.24 2.19
CA LEU A 26 13.73 -1.15 2.22
C LEU A 26 12.42 -1.26 2.98
N GLN A 27 12.26 -0.51 4.07
CA GLN A 27 11.01 -0.45 4.81
C GLN A 27 9.89 0.14 3.96
N ALA A 28 10.13 1.27 3.31
CA ALA A 28 9.15 1.92 2.44
C ALA A 28 8.75 1.03 1.26
N LYS A 29 9.72 0.32 0.67
CA LYS A 29 9.47 -0.65 -0.40
C LYS A 29 8.57 -1.78 0.07
N THR A 30 8.82 -2.33 1.24
CA THR A 30 8.02 -3.40 1.83
C THR A 30 6.60 -2.93 2.10
N GLU A 31 6.42 -1.75 2.68
CA GLU A 31 5.09 -1.16 2.91
C GLU A 31 4.33 -0.97 1.59
N LEU A 32 4.99 -0.47 0.56
CA LEU A 32 4.37 -0.28 -0.75
C LEU A 32 3.91 -1.62 -1.36
N GLU A 33 4.72 -2.66 -1.24
CA GLU A 33 4.36 -4.00 -1.70
C GLU A 33 3.13 -4.54 -0.97
N GLU A 34 3.01 -4.28 0.33
CA GLU A 34 1.83 -4.67 1.11
C GLU A 34 0.58 -3.91 0.68
N PHE A 35 0.68 -2.61 0.41
CA PHE A 35 -0.43 -1.81 -0.15
C PHE A 35 -0.92 -2.40 -1.47
N VAL A 36 0.00 -2.75 -2.36
CA VAL A 36 -0.33 -3.32 -3.66
C VAL A 36 -1.05 -4.66 -3.49
N LYS A 37 -0.58 -5.50 -2.60
CA LYS A 37 -1.22 -6.80 -2.32
C LYS A 37 -2.65 -6.64 -1.82
N ILE A 38 -2.88 -5.72 -0.89
CA ILE A 38 -4.22 -5.45 -0.35
C ILE A 38 -5.15 -4.96 -1.44
N ARG A 39 -4.68 -4.02 -2.26
CA ARG A 39 -5.47 -3.48 -3.38
C ARG A 39 -5.84 -4.55 -4.40
N GLU A 40 -4.91 -5.43 -4.74
CA GLU A 40 -5.12 -6.47 -5.73
C GLU A 40 -5.99 -7.61 -5.23
N LEU A 41 -6.12 -7.80 -3.94
CA LEU A 41 -6.87 -8.88 -3.34
C LEU A 41 -8.32 -8.90 -3.80
N ARG A 42 -8.98 -7.75 -3.85
CA ARG A 42 -10.37 -7.65 -4.31
C ARG A 42 -10.51 -8.11 -5.76
N ALA A 43 -9.60 -7.66 -6.62
CA ALA A 43 -9.61 -8.05 -8.03
C ALA A 43 -9.40 -9.56 -8.21
N GLN A 44 -8.49 -10.14 -7.46
CA GLN A 44 -8.21 -11.58 -7.48
C GLN A 44 -9.42 -12.41 -7.04
N ILE A 45 -10.17 -11.92 -6.07
CA ILE A 45 -11.38 -12.59 -5.56
C ILE A 45 -12.56 -12.40 -6.52
N GLY A 46 -12.51 -11.36 -7.37
CA GLY A 46 -13.56 -11.07 -8.33
C GLY A 46 -14.74 -10.30 -7.76
N LEU A 47 -14.59 -9.67 -6.59
CA LEU A 47 -15.62 -8.81 -6.01
C LEU A 47 -15.58 -7.42 -6.61
N SER A 48 -16.76 -6.87 -6.93
CA SER A 48 -16.88 -5.48 -7.35
C SER A 48 -16.73 -4.54 -6.15
N GLN A 49 -16.44 -3.26 -6.43
CA GLN A 49 -16.45 -2.24 -5.39
C GLN A 49 -17.82 -2.13 -4.72
N ALA A 50 -18.89 -2.24 -5.51
CA ALA A 50 -20.26 -2.17 -4.99
C ALA A 50 -20.56 -3.33 -4.03
N SER A 51 -20.18 -4.55 -4.40
CA SER A 51 -20.37 -5.73 -3.52
C SER A 51 -19.54 -5.61 -2.24
N THR A 52 -18.31 -5.13 -2.36
CA THR A 52 -17.44 -4.89 -1.22
C THR A 52 -18.03 -3.85 -0.27
N ALA A 53 -18.54 -2.74 -0.84
CA ALA A 53 -19.18 -1.69 -0.07
C ALA A 53 -20.41 -2.20 0.68
N MET A 54 -21.21 -3.03 0.04
CA MET A 54 -22.37 -3.65 0.66
C MET A 54 -21.98 -4.49 1.88
N ARG A 55 -20.94 -5.31 1.74
CA ARG A 55 -20.43 -6.14 2.83
C ARG A 55 -19.86 -5.33 3.98
N MET A 56 -19.25 -4.19 3.66
CA MET A 56 -18.70 -3.26 4.66
C MET A 56 -19.77 -2.38 5.33
N GLY A 57 -20.98 -2.33 4.77
CA GLY A 57 -22.02 -1.40 5.23
C GLY A 57 -21.69 0.04 4.90
N THR A 58 -21.06 0.30 3.76
CA THR A 58 -20.65 1.63 3.31
C THR A 58 -21.02 1.85 1.84
N SER A 59 -20.63 3.00 1.28
CA SER A 59 -20.89 3.35 -0.12
C SER A 59 -19.77 2.87 -1.04
N GLN A 60 -20.11 2.66 -2.32
CA GLN A 60 -19.10 2.35 -3.34
C GLN A 60 -18.05 3.46 -3.43
N SER A 61 -18.45 4.72 -3.30
CA SER A 61 -17.54 5.86 -3.32
C SER A 61 -16.51 5.78 -2.19
N ALA A 62 -16.93 5.33 -1.00
CA ALA A 62 -16.02 5.14 0.13
C ALA A 62 -15.00 4.04 -0.15
N VAL A 63 -15.41 2.94 -0.78
CA VAL A 63 -14.49 1.86 -1.19
C VAL A 63 -13.52 2.36 -2.25
N ALA A 64 -14.01 3.09 -3.25
CA ALA A 64 -13.17 3.65 -4.31
C ALA A 64 -12.11 4.60 -3.73
N ARG A 65 -12.49 5.43 -2.76
CA ARG A 65 -11.55 6.33 -2.09
C ARG A 65 -10.52 5.55 -1.27
N LEU A 66 -10.96 4.55 -0.52
CA LEU A 66 -10.09 3.68 0.25
C LEU A 66 -9.03 3.03 -0.63
N GLU A 67 -9.44 2.46 -1.76
CA GLU A 67 -8.52 1.81 -2.70
C GLU A 67 -7.57 2.81 -3.35
N ARG A 68 -8.03 4.03 -3.60
CA ARG A 68 -7.19 5.11 -4.12
C ARG A 68 -6.13 5.52 -3.10
N GLU A 69 -6.51 5.65 -1.83
CA GLU A 69 -5.58 5.95 -0.74
C GLU A 69 -4.52 4.87 -0.62
N LEU A 70 -4.91 3.60 -0.67
CA LEU A 70 -3.97 2.48 -0.66
C LEU A 70 -3.02 2.53 -1.87
N SER A 71 -3.53 2.88 -3.06
CA SER A 71 -2.72 3.02 -4.27
C SER A 71 -1.68 4.12 -4.13
N ASN A 72 -1.98 5.16 -3.36
CA ASN A 72 -1.09 6.30 -3.12
C ASN A 72 -0.17 6.08 -1.89
N GLY A 73 -0.19 4.89 -1.31
CA GLY A 73 0.62 4.57 -0.13
C GLY A 73 0.11 5.16 1.17
N HIS A 74 -1.18 5.50 1.23
CA HIS A 74 -1.81 6.01 2.45
C HIS A 74 -2.54 4.90 3.19
N TRP A 75 -2.16 4.64 4.44
CA TRP A 75 -2.83 3.67 5.28
C TRP A 75 -4.15 4.25 5.82
N PRO A 76 -5.27 3.56 5.64
CA PRO A 76 -6.49 3.90 6.35
C PRO A 76 -6.35 3.56 7.83
N SER A 77 -7.37 3.88 8.64
CA SER A 77 -7.41 3.42 10.02
C SER A 77 -7.41 1.88 10.04
N VAL A 78 -6.87 1.30 11.13
CA VAL A 78 -6.85 -0.16 11.29
C VAL A 78 -8.26 -0.74 11.25
N ASP A 79 -9.23 -0.06 11.85
CA ASP A 79 -10.62 -0.50 11.84
C ASP A 79 -11.18 -0.55 10.43
N THR A 80 -10.96 0.49 9.63
CA THR A 80 -11.39 0.53 8.23
C THR A 80 -10.74 -0.57 7.41
N LEU A 81 -9.45 -0.77 7.59
CA LEU A 81 -8.70 -1.81 6.88
C LEU A 81 -9.21 -3.21 7.27
N ARG A 82 -9.50 -3.43 8.55
CA ARG A 82 -10.08 -4.68 9.03
C ARG A 82 -11.42 -4.98 8.37
N ARG A 83 -12.29 -3.99 8.29
CA ARG A 83 -13.60 -4.13 7.64
C ARG A 83 -13.46 -4.45 6.17
N TYR A 84 -12.54 -3.77 5.50
CA TYR A 84 -12.27 -4.02 4.08
C TYR A 84 -11.79 -5.44 3.85
N VAL A 85 -10.79 -5.87 4.59
CA VAL A 85 -10.23 -7.23 4.47
C VAL A 85 -11.28 -8.29 4.82
N ALA A 86 -12.08 -8.06 5.86
CA ALA A 86 -13.17 -8.97 6.24
C ALA A 86 -14.24 -9.09 5.15
N ALA A 87 -14.56 -7.98 4.48
CA ALA A 87 -15.50 -7.97 3.35
C ALA A 87 -15.01 -8.86 2.20
N LEU A 88 -13.71 -9.01 2.06
CA LEU A 88 -13.08 -9.88 1.06
C LEU A 88 -12.97 -11.33 1.51
N GLY A 89 -13.51 -11.67 2.69
CA GLY A 89 -13.46 -13.03 3.23
C GLY A 89 -12.11 -13.40 3.82
N LYS A 90 -11.28 -12.41 4.14
CA LYS A 90 -9.96 -12.62 4.71
C LYS A 90 -9.87 -12.01 6.11
N LYS A 91 -8.78 -12.26 6.80
CA LYS A 91 -8.52 -11.74 8.13
C LYS A 91 -7.23 -10.93 8.12
N LEU A 92 -7.28 -9.73 8.70
CA LEU A 92 -6.09 -8.90 8.88
C LEU A 92 -5.39 -9.30 10.17
N GLU A 93 -4.11 -9.65 10.07
CA GLU A 93 -3.23 -9.87 11.21
C GLU A 93 -2.19 -8.77 11.27
N ILE A 94 -2.05 -8.16 12.43
CA ILE A 94 -1.00 -7.17 12.68
C ILE A 94 -0.06 -7.76 13.74
N ARG A 95 1.22 -7.85 13.39
CA ARG A 95 2.25 -8.37 14.27
C ARG A 95 3.22 -7.26 14.63
N VAL A 96 3.56 -7.21 15.90
CA VAL A 96 4.62 -6.34 16.40
C VAL A 96 5.89 -7.20 16.51
N VAL A 97 6.89 -6.80 15.79
CA VAL A 97 8.19 -7.49 15.77
C VAL A 97 9.29 -6.65 16.42
#